data_2b8c55720f59a354996c8cf5cce848eb
#
_entry.id   2b8c55720f59a354996c8cf5cce848eb
#
_cell.length_a   1.000
_cell.length_b   1.000
_cell.length_c   1.000
_cell.angle_alpha   90.00
_cell.angle_beta   90.00
_cell.angle_gamma   90.00
#
_symmetry.space_group_name_H-M   'P 1'
#
loop_
_entity.id
_entity.type
_entity.pdbx_description
1 polymer ?
#
loop_
_entity_poly.entity_id
_entity_poly.type
_entity_poly.pdbx_seq_one_letter_code
_entity_poly.pdbx_strand_id
1 'polypeptide(L)'
;AAIIGARAAYIGGVAGTACTISDQIYGVPAGGTMAHAWVQMFDSEYEAFKTYCEVFPTNATLLVDTYNTLKSGVPNAIKAFNEVLRPKGITKCAIRLDSGDIAYLTREARQMLDEAGWESCKISASNSLDEYIIQDILRQGAKVDLFGVGERMITSKSDPVFGGVYKLAAIEKEDGTIVP
;
A
#
# COMPACT_ATOMS: atom_id res chain seq x y z
N ALA A 1 21.36 -4.96 -6.22
CA ALA A 1 21.01 -3.53 -6.07
C ALA A 1 20.12 -3.30 -4.84
N ALA A 2 18.98 -4.00 -4.70
CA ALA A 2 17.98 -3.74 -3.66
C ALA A 2 18.53 -3.75 -2.22
N ILE A 3 19.36 -4.74 -1.87
CA ILE A 3 19.92 -4.88 -0.50
C ILE A 3 20.82 -3.70 -0.13
N ILE A 4 21.72 -3.32 -1.04
CA ILE A 4 22.64 -2.19 -0.82
C ILE A 4 21.88 -0.86 -0.90
N GLY A 5 20.94 -0.75 -1.85
CA GLY A 5 20.08 0.42 -2.00
C GLY A 5 19.24 0.69 -0.74
N ALA A 6 18.66 -0.35 -0.15
CA ALA A 6 17.91 -0.22 1.10
C ALA A 6 18.77 0.30 2.26
N ARG A 7 20.01 -0.19 2.39
CA ARG A 7 20.95 0.31 3.39
C ARG A 7 21.32 1.76 3.15
N ALA A 8 21.66 2.13 1.91
CA ALA A 8 22.01 3.49 1.57
C ALA A 8 20.83 4.47 1.82
N ALA A 9 19.63 4.10 1.44
CA ALA A 9 18.42 4.87 1.69
C ALA A 9 18.15 5.06 3.19
N TYR A 10 18.33 4.01 4.00
CA TYR A 10 18.17 4.08 5.45
C TYR A 10 19.19 5.03 6.10
N ILE A 11 20.44 5.00 5.65
CA ILE A 11 21.49 5.98 6.08
C ILE A 11 21.08 7.40 5.67
N GLY A 12 20.41 7.55 4.52
CA GLY A 12 19.87 8.83 4.04
C GLY A 12 18.59 9.30 4.75
N GLY A 13 18.05 8.53 5.70
CA GLY A 13 16.91 8.93 6.52
C GLY A 13 15.58 8.29 6.15
N VAL A 14 15.54 7.32 5.24
CA VAL A 14 14.33 6.55 4.95
C VAL A 14 14.00 5.64 6.13
N ALA A 15 12.73 5.57 6.53
CA ALA A 15 12.29 4.91 7.76
C ALA A 15 12.47 3.37 7.76
N GLY A 16 12.49 2.73 6.59
CA GLY A 16 12.59 1.27 6.49
C GLY A 16 12.57 0.78 5.05
N THR A 17 12.46 -0.52 4.86
CA THR A 17 12.51 -1.16 3.54
C THR A 17 11.51 -2.30 3.41
N ALA A 18 11.02 -2.56 2.18
CA ALA A 18 10.30 -3.79 1.86
C ALA A 18 11.25 -4.97 1.55
N CYS A 19 12.56 -4.73 1.48
CA CYS A 19 13.58 -5.76 1.23
C CYS A 19 13.98 -6.44 2.54
N THR A 20 13.27 -7.50 2.93
CA THR A 20 13.43 -8.18 4.22
C THR A 20 14.84 -8.69 4.51
N ILE A 21 15.58 -9.12 3.47
CA ILE A 21 16.97 -9.55 3.62
C ILE A 21 17.90 -8.41 4.10
N SER A 22 17.54 -7.16 3.84
CA SER A 22 18.31 -6.00 4.31
C SER A 22 18.17 -5.78 5.80
N ASP A 23 17.05 -6.17 6.41
CA ASP A 23 16.89 -6.20 7.85
C ASP A 23 17.83 -7.25 8.47
N GLN A 24 17.80 -8.46 7.94
CA GLN A 24 18.64 -9.55 8.41
C GLN A 24 20.14 -9.22 8.33
N ILE A 25 20.60 -8.58 7.25
CA ILE A 25 22.03 -8.33 7.01
C ILE A 25 22.51 -7.04 7.68
N TYR A 26 21.70 -5.98 7.66
CA TYR A 26 22.10 -4.62 8.03
C TYR A 26 21.27 -4.00 9.14
N GLY A 27 20.26 -4.68 9.66
CA GLY A 27 19.34 -4.14 10.67
C GLY A 27 18.49 -2.98 10.15
N VAL A 28 18.23 -2.91 8.83
CA VAL A 28 17.32 -1.93 8.25
C VAL A 28 15.88 -2.38 8.52
N PRO A 29 15.06 -1.63 9.27
CA PRO A 29 13.73 -2.07 9.63
C PRO A 29 12.90 -2.51 8.42
N ALA A 30 12.48 -3.77 8.41
CA ALA A 30 11.65 -4.32 7.34
C ALA A 30 10.18 -4.08 7.62
N GLY A 31 9.45 -3.66 6.59
CA GLY A 31 8.01 -3.49 6.63
C GLY A 31 7.43 -3.58 5.24
N GLY A 32 6.15 -3.87 5.17
CA GLY A 32 5.46 -3.99 3.89
C GLY A 32 3.96 -4.10 4.09
N THR A 33 3.26 -4.20 2.98
CA THR A 33 1.82 -4.31 2.92
C THR A 33 1.44 -5.45 1.96
N MET A 34 0.14 -5.67 1.77
CA MET A 34 -0.35 -6.63 0.79
C MET A 34 -0.02 -6.21 -0.65
N ALA A 35 -0.05 -7.16 -1.57
CA ALA A 35 -0.04 -6.93 -3.01
C ALA A 35 -1.46 -6.98 -3.58
N HIS A 36 -1.66 -6.46 -4.83
CA HIS A 36 -2.94 -6.62 -5.53
C HIS A 36 -3.34 -8.08 -5.69
N ALA A 37 -2.37 -8.98 -5.95
CA ALA A 37 -2.60 -10.42 -6.02
C ALA A 37 -3.21 -11.00 -4.73
N TRP A 38 -2.86 -10.48 -3.56
CA TRP A 38 -3.51 -10.86 -2.29
C TRP A 38 -5.00 -10.56 -2.33
N VAL A 39 -5.38 -9.34 -2.74
CA VAL A 39 -6.79 -8.95 -2.81
C VAL A 39 -7.56 -9.82 -3.81
N GLN A 40 -6.94 -10.13 -4.94
CA GLN A 40 -7.54 -10.94 -6.01
C GLN A 40 -7.69 -12.44 -5.67
N MET A 41 -7.00 -12.93 -4.63
CA MET A 41 -7.14 -14.33 -4.16
C MET A 41 -8.44 -14.59 -3.39
N PHE A 42 -9.15 -13.55 -2.98
CA PHE A 42 -10.40 -13.65 -2.21
C PHE A 42 -11.62 -13.47 -3.11
N ASP A 43 -12.74 -14.01 -2.70
CA ASP A 43 -14.01 -13.87 -3.43
C ASP A 43 -14.51 -12.41 -3.47
N SER A 44 -14.05 -11.57 -2.53
CA SER A 44 -14.29 -10.14 -2.53
C SER A 44 -13.15 -9.35 -1.90
N GLU A 45 -12.98 -8.10 -2.35
CA GLU A 45 -12.03 -7.14 -1.76
C GLU A 45 -12.28 -6.93 -0.27
N TYR A 46 -13.55 -6.90 0.14
CA TYR A 46 -13.90 -6.78 1.55
C TYR A 46 -13.39 -7.95 2.40
N GLU A 47 -13.54 -9.19 1.92
CA GLU A 47 -13.03 -10.37 2.64
C GLU A 47 -11.51 -10.36 2.76
N ALA A 48 -10.81 -9.94 1.70
CA ALA A 48 -9.37 -9.76 1.75
C ALA A 48 -8.98 -8.75 2.85
N PHE A 49 -9.63 -7.61 2.89
CA PHE A 49 -9.35 -6.55 3.87
C PHE A 49 -9.71 -6.97 5.30
N LYS A 50 -10.85 -7.62 5.49
CA LYS A 50 -11.27 -8.15 6.77
C LYS A 50 -10.25 -9.16 7.31
N THR A 51 -9.89 -10.15 6.50
CA THR A 51 -8.90 -11.16 6.86
C THR A 51 -7.55 -10.54 7.23
N TYR A 52 -7.10 -9.53 6.46
CA TYR A 52 -5.86 -8.84 6.77
C TYR A 52 -5.91 -8.10 8.11
N CYS A 53 -7.01 -7.41 8.40
CA CYS A 53 -7.22 -6.75 9.70
C CYS A 53 -7.31 -7.75 10.86
N GLU A 54 -7.83 -8.95 10.65
CA GLU A 54 -7.88 -9.99 11.66
C GLU A 54 -6.49 -10.55 12.00
N VAL A 55 -5.66 -10.77 10.98
CA VAL A 55 -4.31 -11.33 11.12
C VAL A 55 -3.30 -10.28 11.60
N PHE A 56 -3.40 -9.04 11.10
CA PHE A 56 -2.47 -7.95 11.40
C PHE A 56 -3.17 -6.71 11.99
N PRO A 57 -3.90 -6.83 13.11
CA PRO A 57 -4.75 -5.75 13.60
C PRO A 57 -3.98 -4.49 14.01
N THR A 58 -2.73 -4.62 14.46
CA THR A 58 -1.90 -3.49 14.91
C THR A 58 -1.06 -2.85 13.80
N ASN A 59 -1.08 -3.44 12.60
CA ASN A 59 -0.33 -2.98 11.43
C ASN A 59 -1.15 -3.10 10.14
N ALA A 60 -2.46 -2.88 10.23
CA ALA A 60 -3.36 -2.99 9.09
C ALA A 60 -3.13 -1.83 8.11
N THR A 61 -2.55 -2.14 6.95
CA THR A 61 -2.45 -1.23 5.81
C THR A 61 -3.09 -1.89 4.60
N LEU A 62 -4.20 -1.33 4.12
CA LEU A 62 -5.03 -1.93 3.07
C LEU A 62 -4.78 -1.25 1.72
N LEU A 63 -4.52 -2.05 0.68
CA LEU A 63 -4.28 -1.59 -0.68
C LEU A 63 -5.62 -1.42 -1.40
N VAL A 64 -6.07 -0.17 -1.56
CA VAL A 64 -7.46 0.16 -1.89
C VAL A 64 -7.73 0.41 -3.38
N ASP A 65 -6.73 0.25 -4.23
CA ASP A 65 -6.82 0.58 -5.66
C ASP A 65 -6.76 -0.66 -6.59
N THR A 66 -7.02 -1.86 -6.06
CA THR A 66 -7.05 -3.10 -6.86
C THR A 66 -8.14 -3.03 -7.94
N TYR A 67 -9.31 -2.51 -7.62
CA TYR A 67 -10.45 -2.40 -8.54
C TYR A 67 -10.87 -0.95 -8.76
N ASN A 68 -11.52 -0.34 -7.77
CA ASN A 68 -11.93 1.06 -7.83
C ASN A 68 -11.75 1.71 -6.46
N THR A 69 -10.80 2.63 -6.37
CA THR A 69 -10.39 3.25 -5.12
C THR A 69 -11.55 3.85 -4.32
N LEU A 70 -12.36 4.71 -4.95
CA LEU A 70 -13.38 5.47 -4.24
C LEU A 70 -14.73 4.76 -4.14
N LYS A 71 -15.07 3.89 -5.11
CA LYS A 71 -16.37 3.19 -5.10
C LYS A 71 -16.33 1.86 -4.37
N SER A 72 -15.18 1.25 -4.21
CA SER A 72 -14.98 -0.08 -3.65
C SER A 72 -13.91 -0.08 -2.57
N GLY A 73 -12.67 0.25 -2.89
CA GLY A 73 -11.52 0.08 -2.01
C GLY A 73 -11.64 0.82 -0.67
N VAL A 74 -11.81 2.13 -0.69
CA VAL A 74 -11.93 2.94 0.54
C VAL A 74 -13.19 2.56 1.33
N PRO A 75 -14.39 2.39 0.74
CA PRO A 75 -15.56 1.90 1.46
C PRO A 75 -15.37 0.54 2.12
N ASN A 76 -14.77 -0.43 1.43
CA ASN A 76 -14.49 -1.75 1.99
C ASN A 76 -13.42 -1.70 3.09
N ALA A 77 -12.41 -0.83 2.96
CA ALA A 77 -11.42 -0.62 4.02
C ALA A 77 -12.08 -0.05 5.28
N ILE A 78 -12.90 0.98 5.16
CA ILE A 78 -13.66 1.57 6.27
C ILE A 78 -14.55 0.51 6.93
N LYS A 79 -15.25 -0.30 6.14
CA LYS A 79 -16.07 -1.39 6.65
C LYS A 79 -15.24 -2.40 7.45
N ALA A 80 -14.11 -2.85 6.93
CA ALA A 80 -13.21 -3.78 7.62
C ALA A 80 -12.66 -3.17 8.92
N PHE A 81 -12.25 -1.90 8.91
CA PHE A 81 -11.81 -1.19 10.11
C PHE A 81 -12.91 -1.10 11.17
N ASN A 82 -14.14 -0.78 10.77
CA ASN A 82 -15.28 -0.69 11.69
C ASN A 82 -15.62 -2.04 12.34
N GLU A 83 -15.56 -3.13 11.57
CA GLU A 83 -15.95 -4.45 12.06
C GLU A 83 -14.83 -5.17 12.83
N VAL A 84 -13.57 -4.93 12.50
CA VAL A 84 -12.45 -5.69 13.08
C VAL A 84 -11.61 -4.86 14.05
N LEU A 85 -11.25 -3.62 13.70
CA LEU A 85 -10.34 -2.82 14.52
C LEU A 85 -11.06 -2.04 15.61
N ARG A 86 -12.18 -1.40 15.27
CA ARG A 86 -12.95 -0.57 16.21
C ARG A 86 -13.41 -1.33 17.46
N PRO A 87 -13.95 -2.57 17.37
CA PRO A 87 -14.33 -3.34 18.55
C PRO A 87 -13.15 -3.70 19.46
N LYS A 88 -11.94 -3.73 18.91
CA LYS A 88 -10.69 -3.98 19.66
C LYS A 88 -10.06 -2.71 20.23
N GLY A 89 -10.69 -1.54 20.04
CA GLY A 89 -10.13 -0.25 20.43
C GLY A 89 -8.90 0.18 19.64
N ILE A 90 -8.67 -0.42 18.46
CA ILE A 90 -7.52 -0.11 17.62
C ILE A 90 -7.89 1.02 16.66
N THR A 91 -7.17 2.13 16.74
CA THR A 91 -7.35 3.31 15.87
C THR A 91 -6.21 3.48 14.86
N LYS A 92 -5.09 2.78 15.08
CA LYS A 92 -3.92 2.85 14.20
C LYS A 92 -4.10 1.92 13.01
N CYS A 93 -4.35 2.50 11.85
CA CYS A 93 -4.48 1.80 10.57
C CYS A 93 -3.99 2.68 9.43
N ALA A 94 -3.92 2.13 8.23
CA ALA A 94 -3.55 2.87 7.03
C ALA A 94 -4.25 2.30 5.80
N ILE A 95 -4.35 3.13 4.76
CA ILE A 95 -4.64 2.72 3.39
C ILE A 95 -3.44 3.03 2.49
N ARG A 96 -3.32 2.30 1.39
CA ARG A 96 -2.28 2.51 0.37
C ARG A 96 -2.91 2.66 -1.00
N LEU A 97 -2.43 3.66 -1.74
CA LEU A 97 -2.74 3.91 -3.14
C LEU A 97 -1.47 3.73 -3.97
N ASP A 98 -1.56 2.96 -5.04
CA ASP A 98 -0.45 2.55 -5.90
C ASP A 98 -0.66 2.96 -7.36
N SER A 99 -1.79 3.58 -7.68
CA SER A 99 -2.19 3.94 -9.05
C SER A 99 -3.17 5.12 -9.11
N GLY A 100 -3.39 5.64 -10.32
CA GLY A 100 -4.32 6.73 -10.60
C GLY A 100 -3.79 8.12 -10.25
N ASP A 101 -4.68 9.10 -10.21
CA ASP A 101 -4.36 10.47 -9.78
C ASP A 101 -4.23 10.50 -8.25
N ILE A 102 -3.01 10.34 -7.76
CA ILE A 102 -2.71 10.27 -6.32
C ILE A 102 -3.17 11.53 -5.58
N ALA A 103 -3.00 12.71 -6.18
CA ALA A 103 -3.39 13.95 -5.52
C ALA A 103 -4.90 14.04 -5.32
N TYR A 104 -5.66 13.72 -6.34
CA TYR A 104 -7.12 13.68 -6.28
C TYR A 104 -7.61 12.57 -5.35
N LEU A 105 -7.17 11.33 -5.59
CA LEU A 105 -7.65 10.16 -4.86
C LEU A 105 -7.35 10.24 -3.36
N THR A 106 -6.20 10.79 -2.95
CA THR A 106 -5.87 10.93 -1.53
C THR A 106 -6.70 11.99 -0.82
N ARG A 107 -7.09 13.07 -1.50
CA ARG A 107 -8.02 14.07 -0.93
C ARG A 107 -9.41 13.47 -0.68
N GLU A 108 -9.96 12.80 -1.70
CA GLU A 108 -11.27 12.15 -1.58
C GLU A 108 -11.24 11.04 -0.52
N ALA A 109 -10.22 10.17 -0.54
CA ALA A 109 -10.06 9.12 0.46
C ALA A 109 -9.95 9.69 1.89
N ARG A 110 -9.23 10.81 2.06
CA ARG A 110 -9.11 11.47 3.37
C ARG A 110 -10.46 11.94 3.87
N GLN A 111 -11.24 12.59 2.99
CA GLN A 111 -12.59 13.03 3.36
C GLN A 111 -13.47 11.85 3.78
N MET A 112 -13.49 10.77 3.00
CA MET A 112 -14.27 9.57 3.33
C MET A 112 -13.87 8.94 4.66
N LEU A 113 -12.57 8.89 4.95
CA LEU A 113 -12.04 8.36 6.21
C LEU A 113 -12.43 9.26 7.40
N ASP A 114 -12.35 10.57 7.25
CA ASP A 114 -12.73 11.55 8.29
C ASP A 114 -14.23 11.47 8.59
N GLU A 115 -15.09 11.45 7.57
CA GLU A 115 -16.52 11.28 7.70
C GLU A 115 -16.92 9.96 8.39
N ALA A 116 -16.10 8.91 8.26
CA ALA A 116 -16.29 7.63 8.92
C ALA A 116 -15.68 7.56 10.35
N GLY A 117 -15.06 8.63 10.84
CA GLY A 117 -14.41 8.69 12.15
C GLY A 117 -13.08 7.97 12.20
N TRP A 118 -12.31 8.02 11.09
CA TRP A 118 -10.98 7.44 10.95
C TRP A 118 -9.92 8.51 10.61
N GLU A 119 -9.98 9.65 11.30
CA GLU A 119 -9.06 10.79 11.09
C GLU A 119 -7.60 10.40 11.37
N SER A 120 -7.38 9.41 12.24
CA SER A 120 -6.04 8.88 12.56
C SER A 120 -5.50 7.90 11.52
N CYS A 121 -6.34 7.42 10.59
CA CYS A 121 -5.91 6.52 9.53
C CYS A 121 -4.89 7.19 8.61
N LYS A 122 -3.75 6.55 8.39
CA LYS A 122 -2.69 7.07 7.54
C LYS A 122 -2.94 6.73 6.07
N ILE A 123 -2.47 7.60 5.18
CA ILE A 123 -2.54 7.38 3.75
C ILE A 123 -1.11 7.22 3.21
N SER A 124 -0.84 6.10 2.57
CA SER A 124 0.43 5.81 1.91
C SER A 124 0.26 5.86 0.40
N ALA A 125 1.23 6.45 -0.28
CA ALA A 125 1.31 6.45 -1.75
C ALA A 125 2.57 5.73 -2.22
N SER A 126 2.48 5.01 -3.33
CA SER A 126 3.58 4.27 -3.92
C SER A 126 3.44 4.23 -5.45
N ASN A 127 4.37 3.56 -6.11
CA ASN A 127 4.51 3.39 -7.55
C ASN A 127 5.20 4.56 -8.26
N SER A 128 6.39 4.26 -8.78
CA SER A 128 7.18 5.15 -9.65
C SER A 128 7.43 6.54 -9.11
N LEU A 129 7.52 6.67 -7.79
CA LEU A 129 7.75 7.94 -7.11
C LEU A 129 9.23 8.31 -7.12
N ASP A 130 9.48 9.60 -7.35
CA ASP A 130 10.76 10.27 -7.13
C ASP A 130 10.52 11.62 -6.42
N GLU A 131 11.58 12.33 -6.09
CA GLU A 131 11.52 13.62 -5.38
C GLU A 131 10.70 14.67 -6.11
N TYR A 132 10.71 14.67 -7.44
CA TYR A 132 9.97 15.63 -8.26
C TYR A 132 8.49 15.32 -8.27
N ILE A 133 8.12 14.05 -8.48
CA ILE A 133 6.72 13.59 -8.43
C ILE A 133 6.14 13.81 -7.04
N ILE A 134 6.87 13.48 -5.98
CA ILE A 134 6.42 13.73 -4.60
C ILE A 134 6.16 15.22 -4.39
N GLN A 135 7.08 16.08 -4.82
CA GLN A 135 6.90 17.53 -4.71
C GLN A 135 5.64 17.99 -5.46
N ASP A 136 5.41 17.48 -6.66
CA ASP A 136 4.27 17.88 -7.50
C ASP A 136 2.93 17.43 -6.92
N ILE A 137 2.80 16.19 -6.44
CA ILE A 137 1.54 15.72 -5.83
C ILE A 137 1.25 16.44 -4.51
N LEU A 138 2.28 16.79 -3.73
CA LEU A 138 2.12 17.59 -2.52
C LEU A 138 1.67 19.03 -2.84
N ARG A 139 2.23 19.67 -3.88
CA ARG A 139 1.79 20.99 -4.36
C ARG A 139 0.31 20.98 -4.82
N GLN A 140 -0.16 19.86 -5.35
CA GLN A 140 -1.57 19.66 -5.73
C GLN A 140 -2.48 19.38 -4.52
N GLY A 141 -1.93 19.39 -3.30
CA GLY A 141 -2.68 19.22 -2.06
C GLY A 141 -2.98 17.78 -1.68
N ALA A 142 -2.21 16.81 -2.19
CA ALA A 142 -2.31 15.41 -1.79
C ALA A 142 -2.27 15.24 -0.26
N LYS A 143 -3.08 14.31 0.25
CA LYS A 143 -3.15 13.97 1.67
C LYS A 143 -2.41 12.66 1.90
N VAL A 144 -1.08 12.72 1.85
CA VAL A 144 -0.21 11.55 2.00
C VAL A 144 0.64 11.70 3.26
N ASP A 145 0.67 10.66 4.07
CA ASP A 145 1.48 10.56 5.29
C ASP A 145 2.80 9.80 5.06
N LEU A 146 2.81 8.84 4.11
CA LEU A 146 3.93 7.95 3.85
C LEU A 146 4.12 7.75 2.34
N PHE A 147 5.38 7.66 1.92
CA PHE A 147 5.73 7.38 0.53
C PHE A 147 6.52 6.07 0.43
N GLY A 148 6.09 5.17 -0.46
CA GLY A 148 6.83 3.99 -0.87
C GLY A 148 7.68 4.32 -2.10
N VAL A 149 8.96 4.60 -1.91
CA VAL A 149 9.89 4.95 -2.98
C VAL A 149 10.87 3.79 -3.18
N GLY A 150 10.98 3.29 -4.38
CA GLY A 150 11.79 2.11 -4.67
C GLY A 150 12.69 2.29 -5.90
N GLU A 151 12.22 1.80 -7.03
CA GLU A 151 13.00 1.71 -8.28
C GLU A 151 13.72 3.03 -8.63
N ARG A 152 13.00 4.14 -8.65
CA ARG A 152 13.57 5.43 -9.07
C ARG A 152 14.62 6.00 -8.12
N MET A 153 14.65 5.52 -6.88
CA MET A 153 15.65 5.92 -5.91
C MET A 153 16.95 5.12 -6.02
N ILE A 154 16.85 3.84 -6.43
CA ILE A 154 18.00 2.91 -6.41
C ILE A 154 18.52 2.55 -7.80
N THR A 155 17.90 3.06 -8.87
CA THR A 155 18.32 2.83 -10.25
C THR A 155 18.77 4.13 -10.93
N SER A 156 19.55 4.00 -12.00
CA SER A 156 19.95 5.15 -12.79
C SER A 156 18.75 5.71 -13.58
N LYS A 157 18.47 7.00 -13.46
CA LYS A 157 17.43 7.66 -14.23
C LYS A 157 17.70 7.67 -15.73
N SER A 158 18.97 7.72 -16.12
CA SER A 158 19.41 7.75 -17.52
C SER A 158 19.44 6.35 -18.17
N ASP A 159 19.52 5.30 -17.34
CA ASP A 159 19.57 3.91 -17.79
C ASP A 159 18.77 3.04 -16.80
N PRO A 160 17.42 3.15 -16.86
CA PRO A 160 16.54 2.44 -15.93
C PRO A 160 16.54 0.94 -16.23
N VAL A 161 16.14 0.17 -15.25
CA VAL A 161 15.91 -1.27 -15.39
C VAL A 161 14.76 -1.55 -16.36
N PHE A 162 14.76 -2.77 -16.93
CA PHE A 162 13.58 -3.24 -17.64
C PHE A 162 12.40 -3.36 -16.67
N GLY A 163 11.30 -2.69 -17.01
CA GLY A 163 10.08 -2.80 -16.25
C GLY A 163 9.51 -4.21 -16.29
N GLY A 164 9.28 -4.80 -15.13
CA GLY A 164 8.63 -6.11 -15.01
C GLY A 164 7.28 -5.97 -14.35
N VAL A 165 6.28 -6.66 -14.87
CA VAL A 165 4.94 -6.74 -14.30
C VAL A 165 4.58 -8.19 -14.08
N TYR A 166 4.25 -8.55 -12.86
CA TYR A 166 3.69 -9.84 -12.50
C TYR A 166 2.30 -9.65 -11.93
N LYS A 167 1.32 -10.27 -12.55
CA LYS A 167 -0.08 -10.19 -12.12
C LYS A 167 -0.68 -11.59 -12.02
N LEU A 168 -1.54 -11.77 -11.01
CA LEU A 168 -2.40 -12.94 -10.95
C LEU A 168 -3.36 -12.88 -12.15
N ALA A 169 -3.37 -13.94 -12.97
CA ALA A 169 -4.23 -14.01 -14.15
C ALA A 169 -5.46 -14.88 -13.90
N ALA A 170 -5.32 -15.97 -13.14
CA ALA A 170 -6.40 -16.86 -12.80
C ALA A 170 -6.02 -17.73 -11.60
N ILE A 171 -7.02 -18.26 -10.91
CA ILE A 171 -6.89 -19.23 -9.81
C ILE A 171 -7.64 -20.49 -10.20
N GLU A 172 -7.01 -21.65 -10.05
CA GLU A 172 -7.69 -22.95 -10.12
C GLU A 172 -8.18 -23.34 -8.72
N LYS A 173 -9.50 -23.53 -8.57
CA LYS A 173 -10.12 -23.98 -7.33
C LYS A 173 -9.94 -25.50 -7.17
N GLU A 174 -10.23 -26.04 -5.98
CA GLU A 174 -10.12 -27.48 -5.68
C GLU A 174 -10.98 -28.36 -6.59
N ASP A 175 -12.09 -27.84 -7.11
CA ASP A 175 -12.97 -28.52 -8.07
C ASP A 175 -12.50 -28.43 -9.54
N GLY A 176 -11.34 -27.83 -9.79
CA GLY A 176 -10.80 -27.62 -11.13
C GLY A 176 -11.36 -26.41 -11.89
N THR A 177 -12.24 -25.63 -11.28
CA THR A 177 -12.79 -24.42 -11.91
C THR A 177 -11.73 -23.33 -11.96
N ILE A 178 -11.50 -22.76 -13.13
CA ILE A 178 -10.59 -21.61 -13.32
C ILE A 178 -11.37 -20.31 -13.19
N VAL A 179 -10.95 -19.48 -12.25
CA VAL A 179 -11.49 -18.12 -12.02
C VAL A 179 -10.45 -17.12 -12.53
N PRO A 180 -10.74 -16.37 -13.62
CA PRO A 180 -9.85 -15.36 -14.18
C PRO A 180 -9.82 -14.07 -13.36
#